data_be780589e79c0109ee1a5f99ff82c239
#
_entry.id   be780589e79c0109ee1a5f99ff82c239
#
_cell.length_a   1.000
_cell.length_b   1.000
_cell.length_c   1.000
_cell.angle_alpha   90.00
_cell.angle_beta   90.00
_cell.angle_gamma   90.00
#
_symmetry.space_group_name_H-M   'P 1'
#
loop_
_entity.id
_entity.type
_entity.pdbx_description
1 polymer ?
#
loop_
_entity_poly.entity_id
_entity_poly.type
_entity_poly.pdbx_seq_one_letter_code
_entity_poly.pdbx_strand_id
1 'polypeptide(L)'
;MAKSGIDYFPLDVVLDEKFELIEAEYGLTGFGVIVRLLQEIYGKAGYYIEWTTEVALLFARKVGLGGNVVSEIVEASIRRGMFDREKYDKYHVLTSRGIQKRYFEAVSRRKVLEVDENILLVNVALLCPNVDIRAKNVNIFSKNANISEQSKVEESRVKESKVEKPRVSALDAA
;
A
#
# COMPACT_ATOMS: atom_id res chain seq x y z
N MET A 1 6.63 22.82 7.41
CA MET A 1 6.21 22.04 6.22
C MET A 1 4.73 22.23 6.00
N ALA A 2 4.29 22.43 4.76
CA ALA A 2 2.86 22.52 4.46
C ALA A 2 2.20 21.16 4.73
N LYS A 3 0.99 21.16 5.33
CA LYS A 3 0.23 19.96 5.62
C LYS A 3 -0.19 19.29 4.31
N SER A 4 0.26 18.05 4.06
CA SER A 4 -0.11 17.31 2.84
C SER A 4 -1.54 16.78 2.91
N GLY A 5 -1.93 16.13 3.99
CA GLY A 5 -3.26 15.53 4.17
C GLY A 5 -4.40 16.53 4.35
N ILE A 6 -5.61 15.99 4.49
CA ILE A 6 -6.85 16.72 4.81
C ILE A 6 -7.42 16.23 6.14
N ASP A 7 -8.24 17.04 6.81
CA ASP A 7 -8.78 16.74 8.13
C ASP A 7 -10.06 15.91 8.08
N TYR A 8 -10.78 15.96 6.96
CA TYR A 8 -12.01 15.20 6.73
C TYR A 8 -12.14 14.86 5.24
N PHE A 9 -12.85 13.80 4.95
CA PHE A 9 -13.24 13.40 3.60
C PHE A 9 -14.70 12.95 3.59
N PRO A 10 -15.44 13.15 2.48
CA PRO A 10 -16.80 12.67 2.38
C PRO A 10 -16.81 11.14 2.25
N LEU A 11 -17.67 10.48 3.02
CA LEU A 11 -18.06 9.11 2.80
C LEU A 11 -19.49 9.11 2.26
N ASP A 12 -19.69 8.52 1.08
CA ASP A 12 -20.99 8.49 0.44
C ASP A 12 -22.00 7.71 1.30
N VAL A 13 -23.25 8.20 1.37
CA VAL A 13 -24.33 7.53 2.11
C VAL A 13 -24.71 6.21 1.45
N VAL A 14 -24.67 6.18 0.11
CA VAL A 14 -24.81 4.96 -0.69
C VAL A 14 -23.40 4.56 -1.13
N LEU A 15 -22.97 3.42 -0.65
CA LEU A 15 -21.65 2.89 -1.00
C LEU A 15 -21.63 2.39 -2.45
N ASP A 16 -20.47 2.40 -3.08
CA ASP A 16 -20.31 1.76 -4.38
C ASP A 16 -20.31 0.22 -4.24
N GLU A 17 -20.63 -0.47 -5.33
CA GLU A 17 -20.70 -1.95 -5.37
C GLU A 17 -19.45 -2.63 -4.83
N LYS A 18 -18.27 -2.05 -5.07
CA LYS A 18 -16.99 -2.62 -4.61
C LYS A 18 -16.89 -2.61 -3.10
N PHE A 19 -17.35 -1.52 -2.49
CA PHE A 19 -17.36 -1.36 -1.04
C PHE A 19 -18.39 -2.30 -0.40
N GLU A 20 -19.60 -2.37 -0.98
CA GLU A 20 -20.67 -3.29 -0.53
C GLU A 20 -20.22 -4.75 -0.61
N LEU A 21 -19.48 -5.13 -1.64
CA LEU A 21 -18.94 -6.48 -1.78
C LEU A 21 -17.89 -6.83 -0.71
N ILE A 22 -17.06 -5.87 -0.29
CA ILE A 22 -16.14 -6.07 0.83
C ILE A 22 -16.89 -6.21 2.15
N GLU A 23 -17.94 -5.40 2.36
CA GLU A 23 -18.77 -5.51 3.55
C GLU A 23 -19.55 -6.84 3.57
N ALA A 24 -20.06 -7.29 2.44
CA ALA A 24 -20.73 -8.58 2.32
C ALA A 24 -19.80 -9.76 2.64
N GLU A 25 -18.52 -9.70 2.24
CA GLU A 25 -17.54 -10.79 2.44
C GLU A 25 -16.96 -10.79 3.86
N TYR A 26 -16.68 -9.61 4.43
CA TYR A 26 -15.97 -9.45 5.72
C TYR A 26 -16.80 -8.78 6.81
N GLY A 27 -18.06 -8.47 6.55
CA GLY A 27 -18.94 -7.78 7.51
C GLY A 27 -18.46 -6.38 7.85
N LEU A 28 -18.88 -5.87 9.00
CA LEU A 28 -18.46 -4.57 9.50
C LEU A 28 -16.95 -4.45 9.72
N THR A 29 -16.24 -5.57 9.87
CA THR A 29 -14.77 -5.58 9.95
C THR A 29 -14.16 -5.11 8.63
N GLY A 30 -14.65 -5.60 7.49
CA GLY A 30 -14.23 -5.16 6.16
C GLY A 30 -14.50 -3.68 5.95
N PHE A 31 -15.73 -3.23 6.23
CA PHE A 31 -16.11 -1.83 6.19
C PHE A 31 -15.17 -0.97 7.04
N GLY A 32 -14.97 -1.35 8.32
CA GLY A 32 -14.11 -0.62 9.26
C GLY A 32 -12.67 -0.51 8.79
N VAL A 33 -12.08 -1.60 8.26
CA VAL A 33 -10.71 -1.61 7.72
C VAL A 33 -10.58 -0.63 6.56
N ILE A 34 -11.52 -0.64 5.61
CA ILE A 34 -11.47 0.28 4.46
C ILE A 34 -11.60 1.75 4.90
N VAL A 35 -12.54 2.06 5.78
CA VAL A 35 -12.69 3.43 6.30
C VAL A 35 -11.41 3.89 7.01
N ARG A 36 -10.78 3.03 7.82
CA ARG A 36 -9.51 3.34 8.50
C ARG A 36 -8.36 3.52 7.51
N LEU A 37 -8.30 2.73 6.43
CA LEU A 37 -7.32 2.93 5.36
C LEU A 37 -7.52 4.27 4.66
N LEU A 38 -8.76 4.65 4.34
CA LEU A 38 -9.06 5.94 3.75
C LEU A 38 -8.65 7.09 4.69
N GLN A 39 -8.87 6.97 6.00
CA GLN A 39 -8.39 7.95 6.98
C GLN A 39 -6.86 8.08 6.99
N GLU A 40 -6.13 6.96 6.90
CA GLU A 40 -4.66 6.99 6.82
C GLU A 40 -4.19 7.63 5.50
N ILE A 41 -4.82 7.30 4.38
CA ILE A 41 -4.50 7.87 3.07
C ILE A 41 -4.72 9.39 3.07
N TYR A 42 -5.94 9.82 3.37
CA TYR A 42 -6.30 11.23 3.32
C TYR A 42 -5.60 12.07 4.40
N GLY A 43 -5.36 11.49 5.57
CA GLY A 43 -4.71 12.19 6.69
C GLY A 43 -3.19 12.36 6.51
N LYS A 44 -2.53 11.53 5.71
CA LYS A 44 -1.07 11.58 5.47
C LYS A 44 -0.74 12.26 4.15
N ALA A 45 -0.49 11.50 3.11
CA ALA A 45 -0.16 12.02 1.79
C ALA A 45 -1.37 12.61 1.05
N GLY A 46 -2.58 12.18 1.40
CA GLY A 46 -3.83 12.65 0.87
C GLY A 46 -4.36 11.83 -0.31
N TYR A 47 -3.51 11.30 -1.15
CA TYR A 47 -3.90 10.60 -2.37
C TYR A 47 -3.33 9.19 -2.51
N TYR A 48 -2.46 8.74 -1.60
CA TYR A 48 -1.94 7.37 -1.51
C TYR A 48 -1.41 7.08 -0.11
N ILE A 49 -1.15 5.81 0.16
CA ILE A 49 -0.36 5.34 1.29
C ILE A 49 0.60 4.25 0.80
N GLU A 50 1.85 4.29 1.26
CA GLU A 50 2.77 3.16 1.08
C GLU A 50 2.25 1.95 1.87
N TRP A 51 2.24 0.78 1.23
CA TRP A 51 1.72 -0.45 1.83
C TRP A 51 2.78 -1.53 1.83
N THR A 52 3.79 -1.34 2.69
CA THR A 52 4.82 -2.34 2.97
C THR A 52 4.35 -3.31 4.05
N THR A 53 5.07 -4.41 4.23
CA THR A 53 4.80 -5.39 5.29
C THR A 53 4.79 -4.74 6.68
N GLU A 54 5.72 -3.80 6.94
CA GLU A 54 5.80 -3.08 8.21
C GLU A 54 4.60 -2.16 8.41
N VAL A 55 4.20 -1.43 7.37
CA VAL A 55 3.01 -0.55 7.43
C VAL A 55 1.75 -1.37 7.66
N ALA A 56 1.59 -2.51 6.98
CA ALA A 56 0.48 -3.42 7.17
C ALA A 56 0.41 -3.96 8.61
N LEU A 57 1.56 -4.36 9.17
CA LEU A 57 1.64 -4.84 10.56
C LEU A 57 1.26 -3.75 11.59
N LEU A 58 1.80 -2.54 11.42
CA LEU A 58 1.48 -1.40 12.29
C LEU A 58 0.00 -1.02 12.18
N PHE A 59 -0.54 -1.05 10.97
CA PHE A 59 -1.95 -0.79 10.74
C PHE A 59 -2.85 -1.85 11.40
N ALA A 60 -2.54 -3.14 11.23
CA ALA A 60 -3.26 -4.24 11.85
C ALA A 60 -3.30 -4.09 13.37
N ARG A 61 -2.16 -3.78 13.99
CA ARG A 61 -2.08 -3.49 15.43
C ARG A 61 -2.94 -2.29 15.83
N LYS A 62 -2.93 -1.22 15.03
CA LYS A 62 -3.71 0.00 15.29
C LYS A 62 -5.22 -0.24 15.28
N VAL A 63 -5.70 -1.10 14.38
CA VAL A 63 -7.12 -1.45 14.26
C VAL A 63 -7.53 -2.62 15.15
N GLY A 64 -6.58 -3.25 15.85
CA GLY A 64 -6.84 -4.37 16.76
C GLY A 64 -7.20 -5.69 16.06
N LEU A 65 -6.70 -5.88 14.84
CA LEU A 65 -6.94 -7.07 14.03
C LEU A 65 -5.66 -7.86 13.79
N GLY A 66 -5.80 -9.15 13.49
CA GLY A 66 -4.69 -9.98 13.01
C GLY A 66 -4.17 -9.51 11.65
N GLY A 67 -2.86 -9.58 11.44
CA GLY A 67 -2.23 -9.18 10.18
C GLY A 67 -2.81 -9.92 8.96
N ASN A 68 -3.11 -11.20 9.10
CA ASN A 68 -3.71 -12.00 8.02
C ASN A 68 -5.09 -11.48 7.61
N VAL A 69 -5.94 -11.12 8.57
CA VAL A 69 -7.28 -10.56 8.29
C VAL A 69 -7.18 -9.25 7.52
N VAL A 70 -6.27 -8.37 7.95
CA VAL A 70 -6.03 -7.10 7.23
C VAL A 70 -5.50 -7.35 5.83
N SER A 71 -4.54 -8.27 5.67
CA SER A 71 -3.99 -8.63 4.36
C SER A 71 -5.05 -9.18 3.42
N GLU A 72 -5.91 -10.08 3.88
CA GLU A 72 -7.01 -10.64 3.09
C GLU A 72 -8.00 -9.56 2.62
N ILE A 73 -8.39 -8.62 3.50
CA ILE A 73 -9.29 -7.52 3.15
C ILE A 73 -8.64 -6.58 2.13
N VAL A 74 -7.36 -6.25 2.29
CA VAL A 74 -6.62 -5.40 1.34
C VAL A 74 -6.48 -6.08 -0.01
N GLU A 75 -6.11 -7.36 -0.06
CA GLU A 75 -6.03 -8.16 -1.28
C GLU A 75 -7.39 -8.24 -2.01
N ALA A 76 -8.47 -8.48 -1.26
CA ALA A 76 -9.82 -8.48 -1.82
C ALA A 76 -10.19 -7.10 -2.39
N SER A 77 -9.80 -6.03 -1.71
CA SER A 77 -10.05 -4.65 -2.15
C SER A 77 -9.29 -4.31 -3.44
N ILE A 78 -8.05 -4.77 -3.58
CA ILE A 78 -7.27 -4.63 -4.81
C ILE A 78 -7.91 -5.47 -5.93
N ARG A 79 -8.27 -6.72 -5.66
CA ARG A 79 -8.91 -7.61 -6.62
C ARG A 79 -10.23 -7.07 -7.16
N ARG A 80 -11.00 -6.39 -6.32
CA ARG A 80 -12.27 -5.74 -6.69
C ARG A 80 -12.09 -4.35 -7.29
N GLY A 81 -10.85 -3.85 -7.41
CA GLY A 81 -10.54 -2.55 -8.02
C GLY A 81 -10.92 -1.34 -7.17
N MET A 82 -11.00 -1.49 -5.83
CA MET A 82 -11.06 -0.34 -4.91
C MET A 82 -9.72 0.39 -4.87
N PHE A 83 -8.63 -0.36 -4.95
CA PHE A 83 -7.28 0.15 -5.14
C PHE A 83 -6.73 -0.29 -6.49
N ASP A 84 -5.89 0.55 -7.08
CA ASP A 84 -5.26 0.32 -8.37
C ASP A 84 -4.19 -0.76 -8.26
N ARG A 85 -4.38 -1.87 -8.99
CA ARG A 85 -3.47 -3.02 -8.94
C ARG A 85 -2.09 -2.68 -9.51
N GLU A 86 -2.02 -1.94 -10.61
CA GLU A 86 -0.74 -1.61 -11.24
C GLU A 86 0.13 -0.77 -10.31
N LYS A 87 -0.46 0.22 -9.62
CA LYS A 87 0.25 1.03 -8.64
C LYS A 87 0.67 0.23 -7.42
N TYR A 88 -0.16 -0.72 -7.00
CA TYR A 88 0.20 -1.64 -5.92
C TYR A 88 1.37 -2.55 -6.31
N ASP A 89 1.28 -3.23 -7.45
CA ASP A 89 2.30 -4.20 -7.89
C ASP A 89 3.65 -3.50 -8.15
N LYS A 90 3.64 -2.28 -8.72
CA LYS A 90 4.85 -1.57 -9.10
C LYS A 90 5.47 -0.74 -7.98
N TYR A 91 4.66 -0.11 -7.16
CA TYR A 91 5.12 0.89 -6.18
C TYR A 91 4.77 0.53 -4.73
N HIS A 92 4.06 -0.57 -4.49
CA HIS A 92 3.55 -0.96 -3.19
C HIS A 92 2.77 0.16 -2.49
N VAL A 93 1.85 0.80 -3.23
CA VAL A 93 1.00 1.86 -2.72
C VAL A 93 -0.48 1.52 -2.90
N LEU A 94 -1.30 1.92 -1.94
CA LEU A 94 -2.75 1.88 -2.05
C LEU A 94 -3.24 3.25 -2.49
N THR A 95 -3.85 3.31 -3.65
CA THR A 95 -4.45 4.51 -4.27
C THR A 95 -5.52 4.09 -5.28
N SER A 96 -6.34 5.03 -5.71
CA SER A 96 -7.25 4.86 -6.84
C SER A 96 -7.60 6.22 -7.46
N ARG A 97 -8.16 6.20 -8.68
CA ARG A 97 -8.64 7.43 -9.34
C ARG A 97 -9.64 8.19 -8.48
N GLY A 98 -10.58 7.48 -7.82
CA GLY A 98 -11.57 8.09 -6.93
C GLY A 98 -10.95 8.77 -5.72
N ILE A 99 -9.98 8.12 -5.06
CA ILE A 99 -9.22 8.69 -3.95
C ILE A 99 -8.49 9.95 -4.39
N GLN A 100 -7.78 9.89 -5.51
CA GLN A 100 -7.01 11.02 -6.03
C GLN A 100 -7.91 12.19 -6.41
N LYS A 101 -9.00 11.92 -7.13
CA LYS A 101 -9.96 12.95 -7.52
C LYS A 101 -10.51 13.70 -6.31
N ARG A 102 -11.04 12.98 -5.31
CA ARG A 102 -11.58 13.60 -4.07
C ARG A 102 -10.53 14.44 -3.34
N TYR A 103 -9.31 13.93 -3.24
CA TYR A 103 -8.23 14.66 -2.58
C TYR A 103 -7.88 15.95 -3.34
N PHE A 104 -7.59 15.88 -4.63
CA PHE A 104 -7.20 17.06 -5.40
C PHE A 104 -8.32 18.10 -5.50
N GLU A 105 -9.57 17.70 -5.59
CA GLU A 105 -10.71 18.61 -5.49
C GLU A 105 -10.74 19.32 -4.11
N ALA A 106 -10.53 18.60 -3.03
CA ALA A 106 -10.50 19.15 -1.67
C ALA A 106 -9.36 20.16 -1.44
N VAL A 107 -8.22 19.97 -2.11
CA VAL A 107 -7.03 20.84 -1.95
C VAL A 107 -6.84 21.85 -3.09
N SER A 108 -7.80 21.97 -4.00
CA SER A 108 -7.76 22.86 -5.17
C SER A 108 -7.59 24.35 -4.85
N ARG A 109 -7.78 24.75 -3.59
CA ARG A 109 -7.57 26.12 -3.10
C ARG A 109 -6.19 26.33 -2.45
N ARG A 110 -5.34 25.30 -2.37
CA ARG A 110 -3.98 25.45 -1.87
C ARG A 110 -3.11 26.22 -2.87
N LYS A 111 -2.06 26.88 -2.38
CA LYS A 111 -1.14 27.62 -3.25
C LYS A 111 -0.15 26.69 -3.97
N VAL A 112 0.31 25.66 -3.27
CA VAL A 112 1.33 24.72 -3.74
C VAL A 112 0.91 23.30 -3.38
N LEU A 113 1.13 22.35 -4.29
CA LEU A 113 0.99 20.91 -4.07
C LEU A 113 2.26 20.21 -4.53
N GLU A 114 2.77 19.32 -3.69
CA GLU A 114 3.84 18.39 -4.04
C GLU A 114 3.24 17.03 -4.39
N VAL A 115 3.51 16.53 -5.58
CA VAL A 115 2.97 15.27 -6.10
C VAL A 115 4.06 14.35 -6.62
N ASP A 116 3.90 13.05 -6.40
CA ASP A 116 4.72 12.03 -7.05
C ASP A 116 4.04 11.60 -8.35
N GLU A 117 4.61 12.01 -9.47
CA GLU A 117 4.06 11.76 -10.81
C GLU A 117 3.91 10.26 -11.11
N ASN A 118 4.77 9.41 -10.54
CA ASN A 118 4.71 7.96 -10.75
C ASN A 118 3.43 7.34 -10.17
N ILE A 119 2.87 7.95 -9.14
CA ILE A 119 1.68 7.45 -8.43
C ILE A 119 0.39 7.99 -9.04
N LEU A 120 0.46 9.11 -9.76
CA LEU A 120 -0.74 9.75 -10.32
C LEU A 120 -1.52 8.85 -11.27
N LEU A 121 -2.83 8.90 -11.13
CA LEU A 121 -3.84 8.25 -12.00
C LEU A 121 -4.77 9.28 -12.65
N VAL A 122 -4.69 10.53 -12.22
CA VAL A 122 -5.53 11.65 -12.69
C VAL A 122 -4.65 12.81 -13.15
N ASN A 123 -5.21 13.66 -13.99
CA ASN A 123 -4.54 14.91 -14.39
C ASN A 123 -4.79 15.98 -13.33
N VAL A 124 -3.79 16.21 -12.48
CA VAL A 124 -3.88 17.16 -11.36
C VAL A 124 -4.05 18.59 -11.85
N ALA A 125 -3.44 18.97 -12.98
CA ALA A 125 -3.58 20.32 -13.52
C ALA A 125 -5.02 20.66 -13.92
N LEU A 126 -5.82 19.68 -14.35
CA LEU A 126 -7.23 19.87 -14.64
C LEU A 126 -8.08 20.03 -13.37
N LEU A 127 -7.71 19.34 -12.29
CA LEU A 127 -8.43 19.38 -11.01
C LEU A 127 -8.03 20.59 -10.16
N CYS A 128 -6.81 21.06 -10.33
CA CYS A 128 -6.20 22.16 -9.56
C CYS A 128 -5.59 23.24 -10.48
N PRO A 129 -6.37 23.93 -11.33
CA PRO A 129 -5.84 24.80 -12.37
C PRO A 129 -5.10 26.04 -11.84
N ASN A 130 -5.32 26.43 -10.59
CA ASN A 130 -4.71 27.62 -9.97
C ASN A 130 -3.66 27.27 -8.91
N VAL A 131 -3.15 26.05 -8.90
CA VAL A 131 -2.21 25.55 -7.91
C VAL A 131 -0.84 25.34 -8.54
N ASP A 132 0.22 25.78 -7.87
CA ASP A 132 1.60 25.47 -8.25
C ASP A 132 1.88 24.00 -7.92
N ILE A 133 1.97 23.17 -8.95
CA ILE A 133 2.20 21.72 -8.82
C ILE A 133 3.68 21.46 -8.96
N ARG A 134 4.30 20.91 -7.91
CA ARG A 134 5.71 20.56 -7.86
C ARG A 134 5.88 19.05 -7.83
N ALA A 135 6.79 18.54 -8.67
CA ALA A 135 7.16 17.14 -8.63
C ALA A 135 7.90 16.82 -7.32
N LYS A 136 7.43 15.82 -6.59
CA LYS A 136 8.10 15.28 -5.42
C LYS A 136 8.99 14.11 -5.87
N ASN A 137 10.30 14.30 -5.93
CA ASN A 137 11.25 13.23 -6.17
C ASN A 137 11.33 12.32 -4.94
N VAL A 138 10.38 11.39 -4.80
CA VAL A 138 10.45 10.31 -3.81
C VAL A 138 11.04 9.09 -4.51
N ASN A 139 12.30 8.76 -4.21
CA ASN A 139 12.90 7.51 -4.62
C ASN A 139 12.29 6.35 -3.81
N ILE A 140 11.06 5.95 -4.15
CA ILE A 140 10.40 4.78 -3.57
C ILE A 140 11.15 3.49 -3.95
N PHE A 141 11.87 3.51 -5.09
CA PHE A 141 12.63 2.37 -5.59
C PHE A 141 13.86 1.97 -4.77
N SER A 142 14.52 2.89 -4.06
CA SER A 142 15.76 2.56 -3.36
C SER A 142 15.57 1.77 -2.06
N LYS A 143 14.37 1.79 -1.48
CA LYS A 143 14.07 1.02 -0.25
C LYS A 143 13.73 -0.44 -0.52
N ASN A 144 13.14 -0.76 -1.68
CA ASN A 144 12.67 -2.12 -1.99
C ASN A 144 13.74 -2.99 -2.67
N ALA A 145 14.72 -2.38 -3.37
CA ALA A 145 15.84 -3.12 -3.98
C ALA A 145 16.72 -3.83 -2.92
N ASN A 146 16.95 -3.20 -1.78
CA ASN A 146 17.78 -3.76 -0.71
C ASN A 146 17.09 -4.94 0.03
N ILE A 147 15.77 -5.03 0.06
CA ILE A 147 15.03 -6.12 0.72
C ILE A 147 15.03 -7.36 -0.17
N SER A 148 14.90 -7.21 -1.48
CA SER A 148 14.88 -8.34 -2.42
C SER A 148 16.27 -8.98 -2.59
N GLU A 149 17.36 -8.21 -2.47
CA GLU A 149 18.72 -8.74 -2.51
C GLU A 149 19.10 -9.47 -1.23
N GLN A 150 18.71 -8.97 -0.05
CA GLN A 150 18.96 -9.66 1.22
C GLN A 150 18.20 -10.99 1.30
N SER A 151 16.96 -11.07 0.84
CA SER A 151 16.20 -12.32 0.82
C SER A 151 16.80 -13.36 -0.12
N LYS A 152 17.36 -12.95 -1.27
CA LYS A 152 18.06 -13.86 -2.19
C LYS A 152 19.40 -14.36 -1.63
N VAL A 153 20.13 -13.53 -0.88
CA VAL A 153 21.40 -13.91 -0.26
C VAL A 153 21.19 -14.90 0.89
N GLU A 154 20.13 -14.74 1.70
CA GLU A 154 19.80 -15.69 2.76
C GLU A 154 19.32 -17.04 2.20
N GLU A 155 18.51 -17.04 1.15
CA GLU A 155 18.05 -18.28 0.50
C GLU A 155 19.18 -19.05 -0.18
N SER A 156 20.21 -18.36 -0.69
CA SER A 156 21.43 -18.97 -1.24
C SER A 156 22.31 -19.58 -0.15
N ARG A 157 22.44 -18.93 1.01
CA ARG A 157 23.22 -19.44 2.14
C ARG A 157 22.60 -20.67 2.79
N VAL A 158 21.27 -20.75 2.84
CA VAL A 158 20.56 -21.94 3.39
C VAL A 158 20.66 -23.14 2.44
N LYS A 159 20.86 -22.96 1.14
CA LYS A 159 21.05 -24.07 0.19
C LYS A 159 22.47 -24.63 0.19
N GLU A 160 23.49 -23.83 0.48
CA GLU A 160 24.89 -24.32 0.56
C GLU A 160 25.21 -25.10 1.85
N SER A 161 24.49 -24.86 2.94
CA SER A 161 24.69 -25.58 4.21
C SER A 161 24.05 -26.99 4.28
N LYS A 162 23.36 -27.45 3.23
CA LYS A 162 22.70 -28.77 3.20
C LYS A 162 23.41 -29.84 2.36
N VAL A 163 24.63 -29.60 1.89
CA VAL A 163 25.38 -30.56 1.06
C VAL A 163 26.70 -30.94 1.73
N GLU A 164 26.65 -31.43 2.97
CA GLU A 164 27.73 -32.28 3.53
C GLU A 164 27.09 -33.56 4.10
N LYS A 165 27.18 -34.64 3.31
CA LYS A 165 26.94 -35.99 3.80
C LYS A 165 28.23 -36.52 4.41
N PRO A 166 28.19 -37.11 5.61
CA PRO A 166 29.37 -37.81 6.15
C PRO A 166 29.58 -39.12 5.37
N ARG A 167 30.81 -39.30 4.89
CA ARG A 167 31.31 -40.59 4.37
C ARG A 167 31.36 -41.59 5.51
N VAL A 168 30.60 -42.67 5.36
CA VAL A 168 30.77 -43.89 6.16
C VAL A 168 31.91 -44.67 5.54
N SER A 169 33.04 -44.77 6.26
CA SER A 169 34.10 -45.73 5.94
C SER A 169 33.72 -47.12 6.41
N ALA A 170 33.67 -48.02 5.47
CA ALA A 170 33.66 -49.46 5.75
C ALA A 170 35.11 -49.93 6.01
N LEU A 171 35.32 -50.63 7.06
CA LEU A 171 36.45 -51.49 7.41
C LEU A 171 35.94 -52.37 8.56
N ASP A 172 36.14 -53.61 8.70
CA ASP A 172 36.65 -54.75 7.98
C ASP A 172 36.11 -55.99 8.71
N ALA A 173 35.94 -57.02 7.93
CA ALA A 173 35.64 -58.37 8.43
C ALA A 173 36.86 -58.99 9.07
N ALA A 174 36.66 -59.74 10.15
CA ALA A 174 37.38 -60.97 10.50
C ALA A 174 36.52 -61.81 11.41
#